data_5c5476ae5883ab7acdda3cc49710d0ee
#
_entry.id   5c5476ae5883ab7acdda3cc49710d0ee
#
_cell.length_a   1.000
_cell.length_b   1.000
_cell.length_c   1.000
_cell.angle_alpha   90.00
_cell.angle_beta   90.00
_cell.angle_gamma   90.00
#
_symmetry.space_group_name_H-M   'P 1'
#
loop_
_entity.id
_entity.type
_entity.pdbx_description
1 polymer ?
#
loop_
_entity_poly.entity_id
_entity_poly.type
_entity_poly.pdbx_seq_one_letter_code
_entity_poly.pdbx_strand_id
1 'polypeptide(L)'
;TFEKSKVQFSLEPLSQPAALLSGETVLWYNTAFRQRLLGGEDRLASRAQKLLPGLDLQLCRTADGQQLNLADGVWSIHSSTVPGQSESVTLLIFNEETALRRVEAEYKASRPGYMVFLVDGYDDVFSDMLDSERARLLEGINRVLEDLIGRGTGFLRRVASGRYIAVVEERHLEQYAKRGYDVLDKIRALDPSVNLSISIGIGRGAKTLREAQDMAVQALDMAQGRGGDQAAEMTPDGFTFYGGVSHGVEKRSKVRSRIVADQLVKLIKEADHVVIMGHRMSDLDAIGAAEGVLRICKICDVPAVIAVRRDATLAGSLIDALVRAGQEDDFIDPKGALPIVSKKTLCIVVDTYQTGLVESKEILEKCGKVAVIDHHRKGVGFIENPTLVCHEPYSSSASELVTELLQYVGTRDDKPNRVEAEGLLSGIMLDTRDFTLHTGVRTFEAAAALRRYGAETERVRQLFDVTMVEYNAKAALVEAAQMYKGCAISVGGEVAPEARVAVAQAANDLLTIQGVDASFVAVQAGTGVNISARSLGAVNVQVIMESLGGGGHQTMAAAQLKHITPEAARARIQTAIDQYRESQKKSAPDTKK
;
A
#
# COMPACT_ATOMS: atom_id res chain seq x y z
N THR A 1 -57.48 -26.56 -24.35
CA THR A 1 -57.76 -26.08 -25.74
C THR A 1 -58.09 -24.60 -25.63
N PHE A 2 -57.04 -23.72 -25.77
CA PHE A 2 -57.26 -22.29 -25.99
C PHE A 2 -57.60 -22.11 -27.44
N GLU A 3 -58.82 -21.72 -27.76
CA GLU A 3 -59.21 -21.23 -29.08
C GLU A 3 -58.30 -20.02 -29.39
N LYS A 4 -57.62 -20.06 -30.52
CA LYS A 4 -56.86 -18.94 -31.06
C LYS A 4 -57.87 -17.82 -31.40
N SER A 5 -58.10 -16.89 -30.46
CA SER A 5 -58.78 -15.67 -30.77
C SER A 5 -58.00 -14.93 -31.86
N LYS A 6 -58.63 -14.63 -32.98
CA LYS A 6 -58.08 -13.78 -34.05
C LYS A 6 -58.06 -12.33 -33.57
N VAL A 7 -57.23 -12.01 -32.59
CA VAL A 7 -56.95 -10.63 -32.20
C VAL A 7 -55.85 -10.11 -33.08
N GLN A 8 -56.11 -9.18 -33.96
CA GLN A 8 -55.09 -8.44 -34.70
C GLN A 8 -54.56 -7.33 -33.81
N PHE A 9 -53.27 -7.39 -33.47
CA PHE A 9 -52.59 -6.31 -32.79
C PHE A 9 -51.85 -5.45 -33.82
N SER A 10 -52.03 -4.13 -33.76
CA SER A 10 -51.21 -3.17 -34.50
C SER A 10 -50.12 -2.61 -33.56
N LEU A 11 -48.87 -2.61 -34.01
CA LEU A 11 -47.74 -1.98 -33.33
C LEU A 11 -47.60 -0.49 -33.71
N GLU A 12 -48.44 -0.01 -34.66
CA GLU A 12 -48.41 1.39 -35.12
C GLU A 12 -48.72 2.42 -34.03
N PRO A 13 -49.69 2.17 -33.11
CA PRO A 13 -50.00 3.14 -32.06
C PRO A 13 -49.00 3.20 -30.91
N LEU A 14 -47.99 2.37 -30.92
CA LEU A 14 -46.97 2.39 -29.86
C LEU A 14 -46.18 3.71 -29.89
N SER A 15 -46.07 4.36 -28.76
CA SER A 15 -45.20 5.54 -28.57
C SER A 15 -43.73 5.23 -28.61
N GLN A 16 -43.38 3.95 -28.36
CA GLN A 16 -42.01 3.44 -28.46
C GLN A 16 -41.69 3.10 -29.94
N PRO A 17 -40.52 3.52 -30.44
CA PRO A 17 -40.05 3.07 -31.75
C PRO A 17 -39.97 1.55 -31.82
N ALA A 18 -40.53 1.00 -32.89
CA ALA A 18 -40.53 -0.43 -33.14
C ALA A 18 -40.28 -0.71 -34.63
N ALA A 19 -39.52 -1.79 -34.92
CA ALA A 19 -39.23 -2.23 -36.27
C ALA A 19 -39.28 -3.76 -36.38
N LEU A 20 -39.66 -4.27 -37.56
CA LEU A 20 -39.63 -5.69 -37.89
C LEU A 20 -38.55 -5.94 -38.94
N LEU A 21 -37.74 -6.96 -38.70
CA LEU A 21 -36.68 -7.40 -39.59
C LEU A 21 -36.97 -8.81 -40.14
N SER A 22 -36.70 -9.07 -41.43
CA SER A 22 -36.48 -10.39 -41.97
C SER A 22 -35.00 -10.52 -42.32
N GLY A 23 -34.29 -11.41 -41.60
CA GLY A 23 -32.84 -11.44 -41.65
C GLY A 23 -32.22 -10.08 -41.29
N GLU A 24 -31.54 -9.46 -42.23
CA GLU A 24 -30.90 -8.14 -42.07
C GLU A 24 -31.75 -6.98 -42.66
N THR A 25 -32.92 -7.25 -43.26
CA THR A 25 -33.71 -6.25 -43.97
C THR A 25 -34.87 -5.75 -43.11
N VAL A 26 -35.08 -4.45 -43.07
CA VAL A 26 -36.20 -3.81 -42.39
C VAL A 26 -37.46 -3.97 -43.21
N LEU A 27 -38.42 -4.74 -42.69
CA LEU A 27 -39.71 -4.99 -43.35
C LEU A 27 -40.74 -3.92 -43.00
N TRP A 28 -40.72 -3.45 -41.79
CA TRP A 28 -41.71 -2.50 -41.26
C TRP A 28 -41.15 -1.76 -40.07
N TYR A 29 -41.64 -0.57 -39.84
CA TYR A 29 -41.46 0.20 -38.61
C TYR A 29 -42.68 1.10 -38.38
N ASN A 30 -42.90 1.46 -37.11
CA ASN A 30 -44.00 2.38 -36.76
C ASN A 30 -43.64 3.85 -36.98
N THR A 31 -44.63 4.73 -36.88
CA THR A 31 -44.47 6.17 -37.02
C THR A 31 -43.45 6.75 -35.99
N ALA A 32 -43.40 6.22 -34.77
CA ALA A 32 -42.42 6.62 -33.77
C ALA A 32 -40.98 6.36 -34.18
N PHE A 33 -40.68 5.19 -34.73
CA PHE A 33 -39.36 4.84 -35.28
C PHE A 33 -38.95 5.80 -36.40
N ARG A 34 -39.86 6.01 -37.38
CA ARG A 34 -39.59 6.91 -38.50
C ARG A 34 -39.28 8.33 -38.06
N GLN A 35 -40.09 8.89 -37.13
CA GLN A 35 -39.91 10.27 -36.67
C GLN A 35 -38.65 10.44 -35.79
N ARG A 36 -38.44 9.54 -34.84
CA ARG A 36 -37.41 9.72 -33.78
C ARG A 36 -36.03 9.21 -34.21
N LEU A 37 -35.95 8.19 -35.05
CA LEU A 37 -34.68 7.58 -35.43
C LEU A 37 -34.26 7.86 -36.87
N LEU A 38 -35.24 8.12 -37.79
CA LEU A 38 -34.96 8.39 -39.19
C LEU A 38 -35.25 9.87 -39.60
N GLY A 39 -35.55 10.75 -38.65
CA GLY A 39 -35.87 12.16 -38.94
C GLY A 39 -37.07 12.36 -39.91
N GLY A 40 -38.00 11.39 -39.96
CA GLY A 40 -39.19 11.43 -40.81
C GLY A 40 -39.00 10.80 -42.20
N GLU A 41 -37.80 10.43 -42.58
CA GLU A 41 -37.51 9.77 -43.87
C GLU A 41 -38.09 8.36 -43.93
N ASP A 42 -38.50 7.93 -45.12
CA ASP A 42 -38.89 6.55 -45.36
C ASP A 42 -37.69 5.74 -45.87
N ARG A 43 -37.35 4.68 -45.14
CA ARG A 43 -36.19 3.82 -45.40
C ARG A 43 -36.57 2.31 -45.38
N LEU A 44 -37.81 1.96 -45.75
CA LEU A 44 -38.24 0.56 -45.87
C LEU A 44 -37.35 -0.22 -46.83
N ALA A 45 -37.26 -1.52 -46.62
CA ALA A 45 -36.42 -2.46 -47.39
C ALA A 45 -34.90 -2.16 -47.34
N SER A 46 -34.44 -1.25 -46.42
CA SER A 46 -33.03 -1.00 -46.21
C SER A 46 -32.41 -2.09 -45.30
N ARG A 47 -31.09 -2.28 -45.38
CA ARG A 47 -30.39 -3.13 -44.43
C ARG A 47 -30.35 -2.49 -43.05
N ALA A 48 -30.65 -3.26 -41.99
CA ALA A 48 -30.70 -2.79 -40.61
C ALA A 48 -29.38 -2.12 -40.16
N GLN A 49 -28.23 -2.70 -40.52
CA GLN A 49 -26.92 -2.12 -40.17
C GLN A 49 -26.64 -0.76 -40.81
N LYS A 50 -27.29 -0.44 -41.97
CA LYS A 50 -27.17 0.89 -42.59
C LYS A 50 -27.97 1.96 -41.81
N LEU A 51 -29.11 1.57 -41.24
CA LEU A 51 -29.97 2.47 -40.44
C LEU A 51 -29.55 2.52 -38.98
N LEU A 52 -29.02 1.43 -38.47
CA LEU A 52 -28.63 1.22 -37.06
C LEU A 52 -27.17 0.72 -37.02
N PRO A 53 -26.19 1.59 -37.24
CA PRO A 53 -24.78 1.19 -37.22
C PRO A 53 -24.40 0.56 -35.88
N GLY A 54 -23.78 -0.62 -35.92
CA GLY A 54 -23.36 -1.34 -34.72
C GLY A 54 -24.42 -2.26 -34.10
N LEU A 55 -25.61 -2.42 -34.76
CA LEU A 55 -26.65 -3.32 -34.26
C LEU A 55 -26.15 -4.78 -34.25
N ASP A 56 -26.24 -5.41 -33.07
CA ASP A 56 -26.01 -6.84 -32.85
C ASP A 56 -27.28 -7.50 -32.28
N LEU A 57 -27.94 -8.32 -33.09
CA LEU A 57 -29.17 -8.99 -32.70
C LEU A 57 -29.00 -10.02 -31.58
N GLN A 58 -27.78 -10.51 -31.34
CA GLN A 58 -27.49 -11.38 -30.21
C GLN A 58 -27.52 -10.63 -28.90
N LEU A 59 -26.89 -9.45 -28.86
CA LEU A 59 -26.91 -8.56 -27.68
C LEU A 59 -28.34 -8.06 -27.42
N CYS A 60 -29.11 -7.76 -28.45
CA CYS A 60 -30.50 -7.32 -28.28
C CYS A 60 -31.42 -8.39 -27.64
N ARG A 61 -31.02 -9.67 -27.60
CA ARG A 61 -31.80 -10.75 -26.97
C ARG A 61 -31.51 -10.90 -25.49
N THR A 62 -30.48 -10.26 -24.97
CA THR A 62 -30.16 -10.29 -23.51
C THR A 62 -31.21 -9.51 -22.71
N ALA A 63 -31.27 -9.77 -21.42
CA ALA A 63 -32.18 -9.08 -20.52
C ALA A 63 -31.95 -7.55 -20.50
N ASP A 64 -30.70 -7.13 -20.64
CA ASP A 64 -30.30 -5.72 -20.65
C ASP A 64 -30.43 -5.06 -22.01
N GLY A 65 -30.63 -5.85 -23.10
CA GLY A 65 -30.65 -5.37 -24.47
C GLY A 65 -29.28 -4.84 -24.94
N GLN A 66 -29.26 -4.32 -26.19
CA GLN A 66 -28.08 -3.63 -26.70
C GLN A 66 -28.25 -2.11 -26.57
N GLN A 67 -27.24 -1.44 -26.06
CA GLN A 67 -27.20 0.03 -26.01
C GLN A 67 -26.51 0.58 -27.26
N LEU A 68 -27.16 1.54 -27.93
CA LEU A 68 -26.60 2.27 -29.07
C LEU A 68 -26.89 3.78 -28.92
N ASN A 69 -25.94 4.58 -29.37
CA ASN A 69 -26.13 6.02 -29.56
C ASN A 69 -26.72 6.23 -30.96
N LEU A 70 -28.01 6.57 -31.02
CA LEU A 70 -28.74 6.77 -32.28
C LEU A 70 -29.39 8.17 -32.24
N ALA A 71 -29.33 8.88 -33.38
CA ALA A 71 -29.73 10.26 -33.46
C ALA A 71 -28.99 11.04 -32.34
N ASP A 72 -29.67 11.84 -31.51
CA ASP A 72 -29.08 12.60 -30.42
C ASP A 72 -29.33 11.95 -29.04
N GLY A 73 -29.55 10.64 -28.99
CA GLY A 73 -29.94 9.95 -27.76
C GLY A 73 -29.30 8.59 -27.56
N VAL A 74 -29.35 8.11 -26.32
CA VAL A 74 -28.97 6.75 -25.90
C VAL A 74 -30.21 5.87 -25.91
N TRP A 75 -30.13 4.77 -26.61
CA TRP A 75 -31.24 3.84 -26.79
C TRP A 75 -30.85 2.43 -26.34
N SER A 76 -31.71 1.78 -25.56
CA SER A 76 -31.64 0.34 -25.34
C SER A 76 -32.56 -0.37 -26.34
N ILE A 77 -32.01 -1.34 -27.03
CA ILE A 77 -32.68 -2.08 -28.09
C ILE A 77 -32.89 -3.53 -27.65
N HIS A 78 -34.12 -3.95 -27.59
CA HIS A 78 -34.48 -5.32 -27.27
C HIS A 78 -35.06 -6.02 -28.52
N SER A 79 -34.72 -7.28 -28.70
CA SER A 79 -35.24 -8.07 -29.81
C SER A 79 -36.03 -9.30 -29.36
N SER A 80 -37.10 -9.60 -30.10
CA SER A 80 -37.87 -10.82 -29.90
C SER A 80 -38.16 -11.46 -31.26
N THR A 81 -38.12 -12.79 -31.31
CA THR A 81 -38.46 -13.52 -32.51
C THR A 81 -39.96 -13.78 -32.55
N VAL A 82 -40.61 -13.33 -33.63
CA VAL A 82 -42.04 -13.54 -33.86
C VAL A 82 -42.19 -14.61 -34.97
N PRO A 83 -42.93 -15.70 -34.70
CA PRO A 83 -43.20 -16.71 -35.73
C PRO A 83 -43.99 -16.11 -36.89
N GLY A 84 -43.47 -16.19 -38.14
CA GLY A 84 -44.17 -15.80 -39.34
C GLY A 84 -44.79 -17.02 -40.05
N GLN A 85 -45.62 -16.77 -41.08
CA GLN A 85 -46.24 -17.86 -41.84
C GLN A 85 -45.26 -18.65 -42.70
N SER A 86 -44.20 -18.01 -43.19
CA SER A 86 -43.15 -18.64 -44.03
C SER A 86 -41.74 -18.48 -43.44
N GLU A 87 -41.45 -17.42 -42.73
CA GLU A 87 -40.16 -17.13 -42.06
C GLU A 87 -40.38 -16.47 -40.72
N SER A 88 -39.46 -16.66 -39.78
CA SER A 88 -39.45 -15.94 -38.50
C SER A 88 -38.95 -14.51 -38.71
N VAL A 89 -39.64 -13.54 -38.14
CA VAL A 89 -39.25 -12.13 -38.16
C VAL A 89 -38.73 -11.72 -36.79
N THR A 90 -37.81 -10.77 -36.78
CA THR A 90 -37.28 -10.20 -35.53
C THR A 90 -37.96 -8.86 -35.25
N LEU A 91 -38.66 -8.74 -34.14
CA LEU A 91 -39.18 -7.48 -33.62
C LEU A 91 -38.09 -6.79 -32.82
N LEU A 92 -37.80 -5.53 -33.14
CA LEU A 92 -36.97 -4.63 -32.35
C LEU A 92 -37.85 -3.59 -31.64
N ILE A 93 -37.61 -3.36 -30.36
CA ILE A 93 -38.25 -2.32 -29.56
C ILE A 93 -37.14 -1.44 -28.99
N PHE A 94 -37.33 -0.14 -29.11
CA PHE A 94 -36.33 0.88 -28.70
C PHE A 94 -36.85 1.68 -27.50
N ASN A 95 -36.08 1.67 -26.43
CA ASN A 95 -36.34 2.48 -25.26
C ASN A 95 -35.31 3.60 -25.20
N GLU A 96 -35.78 4.85 -25.12
CA GLU A 96 -34.89 5.99 -24.96
C GLU A 96 -34.46 6.10 -23.51
N GLU A 97 -33.16 6.01 -23.25
CA GLU A 97 -32.56 6.09 -21.92
C GLU A 97 -31.79 7.40 -21.69
N THR A 98 -31.82 8.34 -22.64
CA THR A 98 -31.00 9.57 -22.59
C THR A 98 -31.18 10.32 -21.26
N ALA A 99 -32.43 10.54 -20.84
CA ALA A 99 -32.73 11.25 -19.58
C ALA A 99 -32.26 10.45 -18.36
N LEU A 100 -32.50 9.12 -18.37
CA LEU A 100 -32.08 8.23 -17.29
C LEU A 100 -30.55 8.23 -17.15
N ARG A 101 -29.83 8.10 -18.26
CA ARG A 101 -28.36 8.11 -18.27
C ARG A 101 -27.78 9.45 -17.83
N ARG A 102 -28.41 10.55 -18.20
CA ARG A 102 -28.00 11.88 -17.68
C ARG A 102 -28.18 11.97 -16.18
N VAL A 103 -29.32 11.53 -15.66
CA VAL A 103 -29.59 11.53 -14.22
C VAL A 103 -28.62 10.60 -13.50
N GLU A 104 -28.37 9.41 -14.03
CA GLU A 104 -27.40 8.45 -13.48
C GLU A 104 -25.97 9.03 -13.43
N ALA A 105 -25.54 9.66 -14.54
CA ALA A 105 -24.24 10.31 -14.62
C ALA A 105 -24.11 11.47 -13.63
N GLU A 106 -25.15 12.33 -13.56
CA GLU A 106 -25.18 13.43 -12.60
C GLU A 106 -25.22 12.94 -11.16
N TYR A 107 -26.02 11.90 -10.88
CA TYR A 107 -26.05 11.28 -9.55
C TYR A 107 -24.67 10.76 -9.13
N LYS A 108 -23.93 10.08 -10.03
CA LYS A 108 -22.57 9.61 -9.76
C LYS A 108 -21.60 10.78 -9.56
N ALA A 109 -21.67 11.78 -10.41
CA ALA A 109 -20.77 12.93 -10.40
C ALA A 109 -21.00 13.88 -9.20
N SER A 110 -22.25 13.98 -8.72
CA SER A 110 -22.62 14.82 -7.58
C SER A 110 -22.55 14.11 -6.22
N ARG A 111 -22.23 12.81 -6.18
CA ARG A 111 -22.08 12.10 -4.90
C ARG A 111 -21.00 12.75 -4.05
N PRO A 112 -21.27 12.98 -2.76
CA PRO A 112 -20.29 13.59 -1.89
C PRO A 112 -19.23 12.56 -1.46
N GLY A 113 -17.96 12.93 -1.58
CA GLY A 113 -16.84 12.29 -0.91
C GLY A 113 -16.38 13.13 0.28
N TYR A 114 -15.66 12.51 1.19
CA TYR A 114 -15.17 13.13 2.40
C TYR A 114 -13.64 13.20 2.38
N MET A 115 -13.07 14.33 2.79
CA MET A 115 -11.63 14.54 2.89
C MET A 115 -11.25 14.98 4.29
N VAL A 116 -10.17 14.44 4.80
CA VAL A 116 -9.53 14.89 6.04
C VAL A 116 -8.10 15.29 5.72
N PHE A 117 -7.71 16.49 6.14
CA PHE A 117 -6.36 17.00 5.99
C PHE A 117 -5.72 17.12 7.36
N LEU A 118 -4.46 16.75 7.46
CA LEU A 118 -3.66 16.91 8.66
C LEU A 118 -2.30 17.49 8.29
N VAL A 119 -1.95 18.61 8.91
CA VAL A 119 -0.59 19.17 8.82
C VAL A 119 0.33 18.27 9.62
N ASP A 120 1.31 17.67 8.95
CA ASP A 120 2.22 16.70 9.56
C ASP A 120 3.14 17.40 10.59
N GLY A 121 3.24 16.80 11.79
CA GLY A 121 4.10 17.36 12.84
C GLY A 121 3.73 18.77 13.27
N TYR A 122 2.45 19.14 13.29
CA TYR A 122 1.98 20.50 13.58
C TYR A 122 2.64 21.11 14.81
N ASP A 123 2.66 20.40 15.93
CA ASP A 123 3.22 20.93 17.18
C ASP A 123 4.74 21.10 17.07
N ASP A 124 5.44 20.18 16.43
CA ASP A 124 6.90 20.23 16.26
C ASP A 124 7.31 21.37 15.30
N VAL A 125 6.55 21.57 14.22
CA VAL A 125 6.80 22.62 13.23
C VAL A 125 6.56 24.01 13.80
N PHE A 126 5.55 24.17 14.65
CA PHE A 126 5.10 25.49 15.10
C PHE A 126 5.52 25.85 16.54
N SER A 127 6.14 24.93 17.32
CA SER A 127 6.53 25.18 18.73
C SER A 127 7.59 26.27 18.90
N ASP A 128 8.57 26.28 18.01
CA ASP A 128 9.76 27.15 18.12
C ASP A 128 9.68 28.39 17.21
N MET A 129 8.53 28.59 16.52
CA MET A 129 8.33 29.73 15.61
C MET A 129 7.80 30.97 16.33
N LEU A 130 8.20 32.14 15.84
CA LEU A 130 7.60 33.40 16.23
C LEU A 130 6.12 33.44 15.82
N ASP A 131 5.26 34.06 16.64
CA ASP A 131 3.82 34.14 16.37
C ASP A 131 3.49 34.72 14.98
N SER A 132 4.27 35.69 14.50
CA SER A 132 4.09 36.30 13.16
C SER A 132 4.42 35.32 12.03
N GLU A 133 5.44 34.49 12.15
CA GLU A 133 5.82 33.47 11.17
C GLU A 133 4.79 32.36 11.14
N ARG A 134 4.39 31.89 12.32
CA ARG A 134 3.32 30.91 12.50
C ARG A 134 2.02 31.37 11.85
N ALA A 135 1.60 32.63 12.11
CA ALA A 135 0.38 33.19 11.52
C ALA A 135 0.44 33.23 9.98
N ARG A 136 1.60 33.64 9.42
CA ARG A 136 1.83 33.68 7.96
C ARG A 136 1.72 32.31 7.32
N LEU A 137 2.34 31.28 7.90
CA LEU A 137 2.30 29.91 7.38
C LEU A 137 0.89 29.32 7.48
N LEU A 138 0.19 29.53 8.59
CA LEU A 138 -1.20 29.07 8.75
C LEU A 138 -2.13 29.74 7.75
N GLU A 139 -1.96 31.04 7.48
CA GLU A 139 -2.69 31.73 6.42
C GLU A 139 -2.39 31.14 5.04
N GLY A 140 -1.12 30.83 4.77
CA GLY A 140 -0.70 30.17 3.53
C GLY A 140 -1.37 28.81 3.34
N ILE A 141 -1.38 27.97 4.38
CA ILE A 141 -2.06 26.67 4.37
C ILE A 141 -3.55 26.85 4.11
N ASN A 142 -4.22 27.76 4.85
CA ASN A 142 -5.64 28.02 4.67
C ASN A 142 -5.94 28.44 3.23
N ARG A 143 -5.18 29.37 2.66
CA ARG A 143 -5.35 29.84 1.28
C ARG A 143 -5.20 28.71 0.26
N VAL A 144 -4.19 27.86 0.40
CA VAL A 144 -3.97 26.72 -0.51
C VAL A 144 -5.13 25.72 -0.44
N LEU A 145 -5.64 25.42 0.76
CA LEU A 145 -6.77 24.50 0.93
C LEU A 145 -8.10 25.13 0.47
N GLU A 146 -8.32 26.42 0.72
CA GLU A 146 -9.48 27.16 0.23
C GLU A 146 -9.47 27.25 -1.30
N ASP A 147 -8.32 27.46 -1.93
CA ASP A 147 -8.17 27.46 -3.38
C ASP A 147 -8.47 26.08 -4.00
N LEU A 148 -8.09 24.99 -3.31
CA LEU A 148 -8.39 23.64 -3.74
C LEU A 148 -9.89 23.38 -3.73
N ILE A 149 -10.57 23.68 -2.62
CA ILE A 149 -11.96 23.32 -2.37
C ILE A 149 -12.93 24.39 -2.91
N GLY A 150 -12.56 25.67 -2.79
CA GLY A 150 -13.43 26.81 -3.14
C GLY A 150 -13.73 26.97 -4.63
N ARG A 151 -12.99 26.30 -5.51
CA ARG A 151 -13.29 26.23 -6.95
C ARG A 151 -14.36 25.19 -7.31
N GLY A 152 -14.83 24.43 -6.33
CA GLY A 152 -15.85 23.40 -6.48
C GLY A 152 -17.14 23.73 -5.72
N THR A 153 -18.02 22.74 -5.64
CA THR A 153 -19.29 22.81 -4.91
C THR A 153 -19.16 22.34 -3.45
N GLY A 154 -17.93 22.09 -3.00
CA GLY A 154 -17.63 21.60 -1.66
C GLY A 154 -17.51 22.69 -0.60
N PHE A 155 -17.27 22.25 0.64
CA PHE A 155 -16.91 23.15 1.72
C PHE A 155 -15.69 22.64 2.49
N LEU A 156 -14.93 23.56 3.09
CA LEU A 156 -13.78 23.30 3.95
C LEU A 156 -14.06 23.83 5.36
N ARG A 157 -13.66 23.08 6.41
CA ARG A 157 -13.71 23.51 7.80
C ARG A 157 -12.46 23.09 8.56
N ARG A 158 -11.90 24.01 9.32
CA ARG A 158 -10.87 23.68 10.30
C ARG A 158 -11.54 23.17 11.57
N VAL A 159 -11.18 21.94 12.02
CA VAL A 159 -11.80 21.27 13.17
C VAL A 159 -10.90 21.22 14.39
N ALA A 160 -9.57 21.32 14.19
CA ALA A 160 -8.57 21.40 15.27
C ALA A 160 -7.31 22.09 14.75
N SER A 161 -6.31 22.26 15.63
CA SER A 161 -4.97 22.72 15.23
C SER A 161 -4.39 21.79 14.16
N GLY A 162 -4.06 22.34 12.99
CA GLY A 162 -3.53 21.59 11.86
C GLY A 162 -4.48 20.56 11.22
N ARG A 163 -5.74 20.46 11.64
CA ARG A 163 -6.69 19.48 11.09
C ARG A 163 -7.88 20.15 10.42
N TYR A 164 -8.16 19.74 9.18
CA TYR A 164 -9.27 20.26 8.37
C TYR A 164 -10.10 19.09 7.83
N ILE A 165 -11.36 19.37 7.55
CA ILE A 165 -12.28 18.48 6.84
C ILE A 165 -12.88 19.20 5.65
N ALA A 166 -13.15 18.44 4.59
CA ALA A 166 -13.93 18.93 3.46
C ALA A 166 -14.91 17.85 2.98
N VAL A 167 -16.02 18.33 2.42
CA VAL A 167 -16.96 17.48 1.66
C VAL A 167 -17.00 18.04 0.25
N VAL A 168 -16.77 17.18 -0.73
CA VAL A 168 -16.55 17.56 -2.13
C VAL A 168 -17.28 16.57 -3.03
N GLU A 169 -17.88 17.05 -4.12
CA GLU A 169 -18.51 16.16 -5.11
C GLU A 169 -17.47 15.30 -5.86
N GLU A 170 -17.87 14.10 -6.23
CA GLU A 170 -17.05 13.10 -6.92
C GLU A 170 -16.36 13.66 -8.17
N ARG A 171 -17.05 14.50 -8.95
CA ARG A 171 -16.49 15.17 -10.16
C ARG A 171 -15.23 15.98 -9.87
N HIS A 172 -15.10 16.55 -8.69
CA HIS A 172 -13.92 17.33 -8.29
C HIS A 172 -12.83 16.41 -7.72
N LEU A 173 -13.20 15.37 -6.97
CA LEU A 173 -12.25 14.37 -6.48
C LEU A 173 -11.51 13.66 -7.63
N GLU A 174 -12.25 13.32 -8.70
CA GLU A 174 -11.62 12.78 -9.92
C GLU A 174 -10.60 13.74 -10.55
N GLN A 175 -10.89 15.05 -10.53
CA GLN A 175 -9.97 16.07 -11.04
C GLN A 175 -8.73 16.18 -10.16
N TYR A 176 -8.89 16.12 -8.82
CA TYR A 176 -7.76 16.18 -7.89
C TYR A 176 -6.87 14.93 -8.04
N ALA A 177 -7.45 13.75 -8.18
CA ALA A 177 -6.74 12.50 -8.42
C ALA A 177 -5.95 12.55 -9.75
N LYS A 178 -6.57 13.02 -10.85
CA LYS A 178 -5.89 13.20 -12.14
C LYS A 178 -4.69 14.15 -12.09
N ARG A 179 -4.70 15.12 -11.16
CA ARG A 179 -3.56 16.05 -10.90
C ARG A 179 -2.57 15.48 -9.88
N GLY A 180 -2.78 14.27 -9.38
CA GLY A 180 -1.92 13.65 -8.38
C GLY A 180 -1.94 14.37 -7.03
N TYR A 181 -3.03 15.10 -6.70
CA TYR A 181 -3.15 15.95 -5.50
C TYR A 181 -1.99 16.97 -5.38
N ASP A 182 -1.83 17.81 -6.41
CA ASP A 182 -0.81 18.87 -6.50
C ASP A 182 -0.79 19.86 -5.31
N VAL A 183 -1.80 19.81 -4.47
CA VAL A 183 -1.87 20.55 -3.19
C VAL A 183 -0.73 20.18 -2.24
N LEU A 184 -0.23 18.94 -2.29
CA LEU A 184 0.91 18.49 -1.49
C LEU A 184 2.16 19.32 -1.84
N ASP A 185 2.45 19.50 -3.13
CA ASP A 185 3.58 20.30 -3.60
C ASP A 185 3.43 21.79 -3.25
N LYS A 186 2.20 22.32 -3.34
CA LYS A 186 1.91 23.71 -3.00
C LYS A 186 2.12 24.01 -1.52
N ILE A 187 1.77 23.08 -0.64
CA ILE A 187 2.02 23.22 0.81
C ILE A 187 3.53 23.19 1.09
N ARG A 188 4.28 22.24 0.49
CA ARG A 188 5.74 22.17 0.65
C ARG A 188 6.44 23.45 0.17
N ALA A 189 5.91 24.07 -0.88
CA ALA A 189 6.47 25.29 -1.46
C ALA A 189 6.18 26.57 -0.67
N LEU A 190 5.34 26.54 0.37
CA LEU A 190 5.00 27.73 1.17
C LEU A 190 6.21 28.31 1.88
N ASP A 191 7.08 27.47 2.40
CA ASP A 191 8.35 27.86 2.98
C ASP A 191 9.36 26.70 2.89
N PRO A 192 10.31 26.76 1.95
CA PRO A 192 11.33 25.72 1.77
C PRO A 192 12.31 25.57 2.96
N SER A 193 12.38 26.56 3.85
CA SER A 193 13.25 26.51 5.05
C SER A 193 12.59 25.71 6.19
N VAL A 194 11.26 25.53 6.09
CA VAL A 194 10.46 24.77 7.04
C VAL A 194 9.97 23.50 6.36
N ASN A 195 10.22 22.37 6.96
CA ASN A 195 9.79 21.09 6.40
C ASN A 195 8.28 20.87 6.62
N LEU A 196 7.48 21.70 5.96
CA LEU A 196 6.02 21.71 6.06
C LEU A 196 5.44 20.70 5.08
N SER A 197 4.63 19.76 5.58
CA SER A 197 3.88 18.81 4.76
C SER A 197 2.46 18.59 5.28
N ILE A 198 1.64 17.97 4.46
CA ILE A 198 0.25 17.66 4.78
C ILE A 198 -0.07 16.22 4.36
N SER A 199 -0.79 15.51 5.22
CA SER A 199 -1.38 14.21 4.88
C SER A 199 -2.86 14.37 4.61
N ILE A 200 -3.37 13.68 3.59
CA ILE A 200 -4.77 13.77 3.15
C ILE A 200 -5.37 12.36 3.13
N GLY A 201 -6.48 12.17 3.83
CA GLY A 201 -7.31 10.97 3.72
C GLY A 201 -8.60 11.28 2.96
N ILE A 202 -8.95 10.46 1.97
CA ILE A 202 -10.11 10.65 1.11
C ILE A 202 -10.96 9.39 1.13
N GLY A 203 -12.26 9.52 1.44
CA GLY A 203 -13.27 8.45 1.31
C GLY A 203 -14.19 8.72 0.12
N ARG A 204 -14.23 7.79 -0.83
CA ARG A 204 -15.00 7.88 -2.09
C ARG A 204 -15.87 6.64 -2.30
N GLY A 205 -16.96 6.80 -3.02
CA GLY A 205 -17.83 5.70 -3.43
C GLY A 205 -18.63 5.05 -2.30
N ALA A 206 -18.58 5.59 -1.09
CA ALA A 206 -19.30 5.11 0.09
C ALA A 206 -20.82 5.22 -0.09
N LYS A 207 -21.61 4.41 0.59
CA LYS A 207 -23.08 4.46 0.53
C LYS A 207 -23.65 5.62 1.33
N THR A 208 -22.98 6.04 2.39
CA THR A 208 -23.38 7.11 3.30
C THR A 208 -22.24 8.08 3.57
N LEU A 209 -22.56 9.32 3.99
CA LEU A 209 -21.53 10.28 4.42
C LEU A 209 -20.73 9.81 5.64
N ARG A 210 -21.35 9.05 6.55
CA ARG A 210 -20.66 8.48 7.70
C ARG A 210 -19.60 7.47 7.26
N GLU A 211 -19.97 6.56 6.38
CA GLU A 211 -19.04 5.59 5.79
C GLU A 211 -17.90 6.32 5.03
N ALA A 212 -18.23 7.38 4.26
CA ALA A 212 -17.21 8.18 3.59
C ALA A 212 -16.24 8.85 4.57
N GLN A 213 -16.74 9.34 5.72
CA GLN A 213 -15.91 9.88 6.79
C GLN A 213 -15.00 8.80 7.41
N ASP A 214 -15.56 7.62 7.74
CA ASP A 214 -14.79 6.52 8.32
C ASP A 214 -13.69 6.06 7.35
N MET A 215 -14.01 5.94 6.06
CA MET A 215 -13.05 5.66 4.99
C MET A 215 -11.96 6.74 4.89
N ALA A 216 -12.32 8.02 4.96
CA ALA A 216 -11.36 9.11 4.90
C ALA A 216 -10.41 9.12 6.12
N VAL A 217 -10.92 8.80 7.31
CA VAL A 217 -10.08 8.68 8.52
C VAL A 217 -9.10 7.51 8.38
N GLN A 218 -9.58 6.34 7.94
CA GLN A 218 -8.71 5.19 7.68
C GLN A 218 -7.66 5.50 6.60
N ALA A 219 -8.05 6.20 5.54
CA ALA A 219 -7.13 6.64 4.50
C ALA A 219 -6.07 7.61 5.04
N LEU A 220 -6.45 8.54 5.93
CA LEU A 220 -5.50 9.44 6.59
C LEU A 220 -4.51 8.66 7.46
N ASP A 221 -5.00 7.70 8.26
CA ASP A 221 -4.15 6.84 9.08
C ASP A 221 -3.16 6.04 8.22
N MET A 222 -3.61 5.58 7.04
CA MET A 222 -2.74 4.93 6.06
C MET A 222 -1.69 5.89 5.50
N ALA A 223 -2.08 7.12 5.11
CA ALA A 223 -1.14 8.13 4.63
C ALA A 223 -0.07 8.45 5.68
N GLN A 224 -0.47 8.63 6.95
CA GLN A 224 0.46 8.87 8.05
C GLN A 224 1.35 7.66 8.35
N GLY A 225 0.77 6.45 8.38
CA GLY A 225 1.51 5.21 8.58
C GLY A 225 2.49 4.88 7.45
N ARG A 226 2.39 5.58 6.31
CA ARG A 226 3.36 5.50 5.20
C ARG A 226 4.41 6.62 5.22
N GLY A 227 4.41 7.42 6.27
CA GLY A 227 5.36 8.51 6.48
C GLY A 227 4.81 9.91 6.25
N GLY A 228 3.50 10.08 6.04
CA GLY A 228 2.91 11.40 5.77
C GLY A 228 3.27 11.96 4.40
N ASP A 229 3.00 13.26 4.21
CA ASP A 229 3.26 14.00 2.96
C ASP A 229 2.66 13.34 1.72
N GLN A 230 1.45 12.80 1.85
CA GLN A 230 0.77 12.09 0.77
C GLN A 230 -0.75 12.13 0.92
N ALA A 231 -1.44 11.91 -0.19
CA ALA A 231 -2.87 11.67 -0.20
C ALA A 231 -3.15 10.17 -0.36
N ALA A 232 -4.06 9.64 0.44
CA ALA A 232 -4.58 8.29 0.32
C ALA A 232 -6.08 8.36 0.02
N GLU A 233 -6.51 7.72 -1.04
CA GLU A 233 -7.92 7.49 -1.35
C GLU A 233 -8.32 6.08 -0.93
N MET A 234 -9.43 5.97 -0.22
CA MET A 234 -10.10 4.71 0.05
C MET A 234 -11.41 4.64 -0.70
N THR A 235 -11.57 3.60 -1.48
CA THR A 235 -12.80 3.23 -2.18
C THR A 235 -13.25 1.84 -1.73
N PRO A 236 -14.45 1.37 -2.07
CA PRO A 236 -14.85 -0.03 -1.84
C PRO A 236 -13.90 -1.06 -2.47
N ASP A 237 -13.15 -0.67 -3.51
CA ASP A 237 -12.21 -1.54 -4.22
C ASP A 237 -10.80 -1.54 -3.61
N GLY A 238 -10.52 -0.64 -2.64
CA GLY A 238 -9.23 -0.57 -1.96
C GLY A 238 -8.62 0.83 -1.88
N PHE A 239 -7.30 0.88 -1.66
CA PHE A 239 -6.55 2.12 -1.48
C PHE A 239 -5.76 2.51 -2.72
N THR A 240 -5.71 3.82 -3.00
CA THR A 240 -4.82 4.45 -3.98
C THR A 240 -4.03 5.56 -3.29
N PHE A 241 -2.73 5.69 -3.62
CA PHE A 241 -1.84 6.64 -2.97
C PHE A 241 -1.22 7.62 -3.97
N TYR A 242 -1.05 8.88 -3.54
CA TYR A 242 -0.47 9.97 -4.33
C TYR A 242 0.54 10.74 -3.48
N GLY A 243 1.67 11.14 -4.05
CA GLY A 243 2.74 11.85 -3.33
C GLY A 243 3.68 10.89 -2.60
N GLY A 244 4.16 11.29 -1.42
CA GLY A 244 5.13 10.49 -0.63
C GLY A 244 6.56 10.60 -1.16
N VAL A 245 6.93 11.76 -1.69
CA VAL A 245 8.24 12.04 -2.31
C VAL A 245 9.24 12.61 -1.30
N SER A 246 8.75 13.24 -0.22
CA SER A 246 9.66 13.85 0.76
C SER A 246 10.32 12.79 1.65
N HIS A 247 11.60 12.99 1.91
CA HIS A 247 12.27 12.37 3.04
C HIS A 247 11.71 13.03 4.30
N GLY A 248 10.80 12.35 5.01
CA GLY A 248 10.19 12.89 6.22
C GLY A 248 11.24 13.30 7.26
N VAL A 249 10.90 14.30 8.05
CA VAL A 249 11.75 14.77 9.13
C VAL A 249 11.60 13.84 10.33
N GLU A 250 12.74 13.46 10.87
CA GLU A 250 12.84 12.76 12.15
C GLU A 250 12.14 13.59 13.24
N LYS A 251 11.01 13.09 13.74
CA LYS A 251 10.25 13.76 14.81
C LYS A 251 10.89 13.47 16.15
N ARG A 252 11.38 14.50 16.83
CA ARG A 252 11.91 14.41 18.19
C ARG A 252 10.78 14.51 19.21
N SER A 253 10.20 13.42 19.66
CA SER A 253 9.27 13.47 20.80
C SER A 253 9.62 12.43 21.86
N LYS A 254 10.59 12.78 22.71
CA LYS A 254 10.91 12.01 23.95
C LYS A 254 9.69 11.83 24.85
N VAL A 255 8.73 12.78 24.80
CA VAL A 255 7.47 12.71 25.53
C VAL A 255 6.61 11.56 25.02
N ARG A 256 6.52 11.38 23.70
CA ARG A 256 5.74 10.29 23.08
C ARG A 256 6.33 8.92 23.43
N SER A 257 7.65 8.75 23.30
CA SER A 257 8.32 7.49 23.67
C SER A 257 8.09 7.14 25.14
N ARG A 258 8.10 8.12 26.05
CA ARG A 258 7.78 7.92 27.46
C ARG A 258 6.32 7.47 27.67
N ILE A 259 5.36 8.14 27.03
CA ILE A 259 3.94 7.77 27.14
C ILE A 259 3.71 6.35 26.63
N VAL A 260 4.31 5.99 25.48
CA VAL A 260 4.22 4.64 24.92
C VAL A 260 4.85 3.61 25.85
N ALA A 261 6.01 3.91 26.44
CA ALA A 261 6.66 3.03 27.42
C ALA A 261 5.77 2.79 28.65
N ASP A 262 5.17 3.86 29.21
CA ASP A 262 4.26 3.74 30.35
C ASP A 262 3.01 2.91 30.00
N GLN A 263 2.44 3.08 28.80
CA GLN A 263 1.30 2.29 28.33
C GLN A 263 1.68 0.82 28.10
N LEU A 264 2.84 0.55 27.50
CA LEU A 264 3.35 -0.80 27.28
C LEU A 264 3.56 -1.53 28.61
N VAL A 265 4.23 -0.90 29.57
CA VAL A 265 4.42 -1.44 30.93
C VAL A 265 3.09 -1.78 31.59
N LYS A 266 2.08 -0.90 31.46
CA LYS A 266 0.75 -1.17 31.99
C LYS A 266 0.11 -2.40 31.35
N LEU A 267 0.16 -2.51 30.02
CA LEU A 267 -0.39 -3.66 29.30
C LEU A 267 0.31 -4.97 29.67
N ILE A 268 1.64 -4.95 29.81
CA ILE A 268 2.43 -6.11 30.25
C ILE A 268 1.99 -6.55 31.65
N LYS A 269 1.89 -5.62 32.61
CA LYS A 269 1.48 -5.92 34.00
C LYS A 269 0.03 -6.41 34.13
N GLU A 270 -0.83 -6.12 33.17
CA GLU A 270 -2.22 -6.61 33.14
C GLU A 270 -2.33 -8.01 32.51
N ALA A 271 -1.27 -8.53 31.88
CA ALA A 271 -1.26 -9.83 31.21
C ALA A 271 -0.78 -10.94 32.16
N ASP A 272 -1.34 -12.15 32.04
CA ASP A 272 -0.86 -13.33 32.74
C ASP A 272 0.45 -13.85 32.11
N HIS A 273 0.59 -13.72 30.77
CA HIS A 273 1.75 -14.10 29.97
C HIS A 273 1.88 -13.14 28.79
N VAL A 274 3.13 -12.96 28.30
CA VAL A 274 3.42 -12.22 27.10
C VAL A 274 4.03 -13.16 26.06
N VAL A 275 3.54 -13.11 24.82
CA VAL A 275 4.16 -13.77 23.68
C VAL A 275 4.62 -12.68 22.72
N ILE A 276 5.92 -12.67 22.44
CA ILE A 276 6.57 -11.73 21.54
C ILE A 276 6.85 -12.44 20.23
N MET A 277 6.58 -11.83 19.10
CA MET A 277 6.92 -12.39 17.80
C MET A 277 7.21 -11.30 16.78
N GLY A 278 8.11 -11.57 15.85
CA GLY A 278 8.39 -10.74 14.69
C GLY A 278 7.66 -11.20 13.43
N HIS A 279 8.23 -10.87 12.29
CA HIS A 279 7.80 -11.39 10.98
C HIS A 279 8.35 -12.81 10.74
N ARG A 280 7.75 -13.54 9.78
CA ARG A 280 8.28 -14.79 9.28
C ARG A 280 9.69 -14.58 8.75
N MET A 281 10.58 -15.55 8.98
CA MET A 281 12.00 -15.40 8.67
C MET A 281 12.61 -14.18 9.36
N SER A 282 12.29 -14.01 10.65
CA SER A 282 12.79 -12.92 11.49
C SER A 282 14.30 -12.70 11.31
N ASP A 283 14.68 -11.46 11.14
CA ASP A 283 16.07 -11.03 11.00
C ASP A 283 16.65 -10.46 12.31
N LEU A 284 17.81 -9.83 12.24
CA LEU A 284 18.48 -9.29 13.43
C LEU A 284 17.68 -8.13 14.06
N ASP A 285 16.89 -7.37 13.29
CA ASP A 285 16.07 -6.31 13.86
C ASP A 285 14.86 -6.88 14.60
N ALA A 286 14.14 -7.81 13.97
CA ALA A 286 12.99 -8.47 14.59
C ALA A 286 13.38 -9.20 15.90
N ILE A 287 14.49 -9.96 15.91
CA ILE A 287 14.92 -10.70 17.11
C ILE A 287 15.55 -9.77 18.14
N GLY A 288 16.35 -8.77 17.74
CA GLY A 288 16.90 -7.77 18.65
C GLY A 288 15.81 -6.95 19.34
N ALA A 289 14.81 -6.50 18.59
CA ALA A 289 13.65 -5.80 19.15
C ALA A 289 12.83 -6.70 20.09
N ALA A 290 12.62 -7.99 19.71
CA ALA A 290 11.92 -8.96 20.54
C ALA A 290 12.62 -9.17 21.88
N GLU A 291 13.96 -9.30 21.87
CA GLU A 291 14.77 -9.46 23.06
C GLU A 291 14.72 -8.23 23.99
N GLY A 292 14.75 -7.02 23.38
CA GLY A 292 14.57 -5.79 24.14
C GLY A 292 13.19 -5.68 24.81
N VAL A 293 12.12 -6.12 24.12
CA VAL A 293 10.77 -6.22 24.70
C VAL A 293 10.70 -7.27 25.80
N LEU A 294 11.36 -8.42 25.61
CA LEU A 294 11.48 -9.45 26.64
C LEU A 294 12.16 -8.90 27.90
N ARG A 295 13.20 -8.07 27.75
CA ARG A 295 13.81 -7.36 28.89
C ARG A 295 12.79 -6.48 29.61
N ILE A 296 11.94 -5.77 28.91
CA ILE A 296 10.86 -4.97 29.53
C ILE A 296 9.91 -5.89 30.33
N CYS A 297 9.55 -7.05 29.80
CA CYS A 297 8.71 -8.03 30.51
C CYS A 297 9.39 -8.55 31.77
N LYS A 298 10.70 -8.88 31.70
CA LYS A 298 11.51 -9.29 32.86
C LYS A 298 11.56 -8.20 33.94
N ILE A 299 11.71 -6.92 33.56
CA ILE A 299 11.64 -5.78 34.49
C ILE A 299 10.27 -5.66 35.16
N CYS A 300 9.21 -6.02 34.44
CA CYS A 300 7.83 -6.01 34.97
C CYS A 300 7.49 -7.24 35.80
N ASP A 301 8.38 -8.22 35.92
CA ASP A 301 8.16 -9.52 36.57
C ASP A 301 6.98 -10.31 35.98
N VAL A 302 6.83 -10.26 34.65
CA VAL A 302 5.77 -10.96 33.89
C VAL A 302 6.39 -12.03 33.00
N PRO A 303 5.91 -13.30 33.08
CA PRO A 303 6.41 -14.36 32.21
C PRO A 303 6.22 -14.03 30.73
N ALA A 304 7.30 -14.16 29.95
CA ALA A 304 7.28 -13.85 28.52
C ALA A 304 8.19 -14.78 27.74
N VAL A 305 7.82 -15.04 26.48
CA VAL A 305 8.62 -15.86 25.54
C VAL A 305 8.60 -15.24 24.15
N ILE A 306 9.68 -15.49 23.38
CA ILE A 306 9.78 -15.11 21.98
C ILE A 306 9.39 -16.31 21.13
N ALA A 307 8.28 -16.20 20.40
CA ALA A 307 7.83 -17.22 19.47
C ALA A 307 8.53 -17.06 18.12
N VAL A 308 9.43 -18.00 17.77
CA VAL A 308 10.21 -17.99 16.54
C VAL A 308 10.54 -19.39 16.06
N ARG A 309 10.49 -19.61 14.74
CA ARG A 309 11.00 -20.85 14.11
C ARG A 309 12.50 -20.73 13.90
N ARG A 310 13.26 -21.44 14.73
CA ARG A 310 14.74 -21.41 14.66
C ARG A 310 15.32 -21.94 13.33
N ASP A 311 14.61 -22.81 12.65
CA ASP A 311 14.99 -23.38 11.35
C ASP A 311 14.73 -22.45 10.16
N ALA A 312 13.94 -21.39 10.36
CA ALA A 312 13.52 -20.47 9.30
C ALA A 312 13.99 -19.02 9.53
N THR A 313 14.52 -18.70 10.71
CA THR A 313 14.98 -17.34 11.03
C THR A 313 16.28 -16.98 10.30
N LEU A 314 16.45 -15.71 9.96
CA LEU A 314 17.70 -15.15 9.43
C LEU A 314 18.65 -14.67 10.55
N ALA A 315 18.17 -14.63 11.81
CA ALA A 315 18.92 -14.19 12.98
C ALA A 315 19.52 -15.35 13.80
N GLY A 316 19.83 -16.48 13.16
CA GLY A 316 20.37 -17.66 13.84
C GLY A 316 21.62 -17.35 14.66
N SER A 317 22.53 -16.54 14.14
CA SER A 317 23.75 -16.11 14.84
C SER A 317 23.47 -15.38 16.16
N LEU A 318 22.46 -14.52 16.19
CA LEU A 318 22.03 -13.79 17.40
C LEU A 318 21.36 -14.73 18.40
N ILE A 319 20.44 -15.59 17.95
CA ILE A 319 19.78 -16.58 18.83
C ILE A 319 20.83 -17.49 19.45
N ASP A 320 21.79 -17.98 18.69
CA ASP A 320 22.86 -18.82 19.20
C ASP A 320 23.76 -18.08 20.23
N ALA A 321 23.97 -16.77 20.04
CA ALA A 321 24.71 -15.96 21.03
C ALA A 321 23.93 -15.80 22.34
N LEU A 322 22.61 -15.59 22.27
CA LEU A 322 21.70 -15.49 23.41
C LEU A 322 21.58 -16.84 24.16
N VAL A 323 21.44 -17.92 23.43
CA VAL A 323 21.43 -19.30 23.99
C VAL A 323 22.75 -19.59 24.73
N ARG A 324 23.91 -19.27 24.12
CA ARG A 324 25.21 -19.40 24.80
C ARG A 324 25.33 -18.52 26.06
N ALA A 325 24.57 -17.44 26.14
CA ALA A 325 24.50 -16.61 27.32
C ALA A 325 23.49 -17.12 28.39
N GLY A 326 22.88 -18.31 28.16
CA GLY A 326 21.95 -18.94 29.11
C GLY A 326 20.48 -18.54 28.92
N GLN A 327 20.10 -17.99 27.76
CA GLN A 327 18.74 -17.51 27.48
C GLN A 327 17.97 -18.48 26.54
N GLU A 328 18.22 -19.80 26.63
CA GLU A 328 17.54 -20.79 25.78
C GLU A 328 16.03 -20.84 26.03
N ASP A 329 15.61 -20.73 27.29
CA ASP A 329 14.21 -20.79 27.70
C ASP A 329 13.38 -19.58 27.25
N ASP A 330 14.03 -18.52 26.78
CA ASP A 330 13.37 -17.32 26.26
C ASP A 330 12.72 -17.55 24.88
N PHE A 331 13.13 -18.62 24.16
CA PHE A 331 12.71 -18.92 22.80
C PHE A 331 11.82 -20.17 22.74
N ILE A 332 10.70 -20.06 22.04
CA ILE A 332 9.76 -21.17 21.84
C ILE A 332 9.33 -21.27 20.37
N ASP A 333 9.14 -22.50 19.87
CA ASP A 333 8.49 -22.68 18.57
C ASP A 333 7.03 -22.17 18.62
N PRO A 334 6.51 -21.49 17.61
CA PRO A 334 5.16 -20.96 17.61
C PRO A 334 4.07 -21.97 17.93
N LYS A 335 4.22 -23.24 17.49
CA LYS A 335 3.27 -24.32 17.86
C LYS A 335 3.35 -24.67 19.34
N GLY A 336 4.56 -24.64 19.90
CA GLY A 336 4.81 -24.87 21.33
C GLY A 336 4.25 -23.75 22.22
N ALA A 337 4.14 -22.51 21.67
CA ALA A 337 3.55 -21.39 22.38
C ALA A 337 2.01 -21.44 22.45
N LEU A 338 1.33 -22.10 21.51
CA LEU A 338 -0.14 -22.11 21.45
C LEU A 338 -0.86 -22.59 22.73
N PRO A 339 -0.35 -23.58 23.49
CA PRO A 339 -0.99 -24.02 24.74
C PRO A 339 -0.99 -22.94 25.84
N ILE A 340 -0.01 -22.04 25.88
CA ILE A 340 0.10 -20.98 26.88
C ILE A 340 -0.66 -19.71 26.49
N VAL A 341 -1.14 -19.62 25.23
CA VAL A 341 -1.88 -18.47 24.72
C VAL A 341 -3.35 -18.54 25.13
N SER A 342 -3.84 -17.47 25.75
CA SER A 342 -5.24 -17.32 26.21
C SER A 342 -5.76 -15.90 25.93
N LYS A 343 -7.01 -15.63 26.28
CA LYS A 343 -7.58 -14.27 26.22
C LYS A 343 -6.94 -13.27 27.22
N LYS A 344 -6.13 -13.73 28.16
CA LYS A 344 -5.36 -12.90 29.09
C LYS A 344 -3.91 -12.74 28.65
N THR A 345 -3.52 -13.38 27.54
CA THR A 345 -2.17 -13.24 26.96
C THR A 345 -2.09 -11.95 26.14
N LEU A 346 -1.03 -11.18 26.34
CA LEU A 346 -0.65 -10.06 25.50
C LEU A 346 0.29 -10.57 24.39
N CYS A 347 -0.09 -10.36 23.14
CA CYS A 347 0.80 -10.56 22.01
C CYS A 347 1.51 -9.24 21.67
N ILE A 348 2.84 -9.23 21.65
CA ILE A 348 3.63 -8.07 21.18
C ILE A 348 4.28 -8.45 19.87
N VAL A 349 3.86 -7.74 18.80
CA VAL A 349 4.40 -7.93 17.46
C VAL A 349 5.45 -6.84 17.24
N VAL A 350 6.66 -7.26 16.88
CA VAL A 350 7.77 -6.35 16.58
C VAL A 350 8.16 -6.46 15.11
N ASP A 351 8.64 -5.37 14.55
CA ASP A 351 9.22 -5.27 13.21
C ASP A 351 8.28 -5.73 12.08
N THR A 352 6.99 -5.71 12.32
CA THR A 352 5.97 -5.86 11.27
C THR A 352 4.61 -5.40 11.76
N TYR A 353 3.84 -4.80 10.87
CA TYR A 353 2.45 -4.43 11.09
C TYR A 353 1.47 -5.25 10.24
N GLN A 354 1.97 -6.15 9.39
CA GLN A 354 1.16 -6.89 8.42
C GLN A 354 0.74 -8.25 8.97
N THR A 355 -0.56 -8.51 9.07
CA THR A 355 -1.14 -9.79 9.51
C THR A 355 -0.64 -10.97 8.67
N GLY A 356 -0.34 -10.74 7.38
CA GLY A 356 0.19 -11.76 6.46
C GLY A 356 1.63 -12.16 6.74
N LEU A 357 2.42 -11.31 7.39
CA LEU A 357 3.85 -11.51 7.60
C LEU A 357 4.22 -11.99 9.01
N VAL A 358 3.33 -11.86 10.01
CA VAL A 358 3.63 -12.29 11.38
C VAL A 358 4.07 -13.75 11.45
N GLU A 359 4.91 -14.07 12.42
CA GLU A 359 5.43 -15.43 12.63
C GLU A 359 4.31 -16.46 12.79
N SER A 360 3.26 -16.15 13.56
CA SER A 360 2.08 -17.00 13.73
C SER A 360 0.78 -16.21 13.77
N LYS A 361 -0.09 -16.43 12.78
CA LYS A 361 -1.46 -15.89 12.79
C LYS A 361 -2.33 -16.49 13.90
N GLU A 362 -2.13 -17.76 14.21
CA GLU A 362 -2.91 -18.47 15.23
C GLU A 362 -2.68 -17.86 16.62
N ILE A 363 -1.43 -17.49 16.94
CA ILE A 363 -1.11 -16.78 18.20
C ILE A 363 -1.81 -15.42 18.19
N LEU A 364 -1.69 -14.65 17.11
CA LEU A 364 -2.28 -13.32 16.98
C LEU A 364 -3.80 -13.34 17.21
N GLU A 365 -4.50 -14.30 16.59
CA GLU A 365 -5.97 -14.42 16.67
C GLU A 365 -6.46 -14.92 18.04
N LYS A 366 -5.64 -15.73 18.73
CA LYS A 366 -5.99 -16.34 20.00
C LYS A 366 -5.76 -15.42 21.21
N CYS A 367 -4.82 -14.49 21.11
CA CYS A 367 -4.50 -13.52 22.16
C CYS A 367 -5.67 -12.57 22.45
N GLY A 368 -5.71 -12.02 23.68
CA GLY A 368 -6.75 -11.08 24.09
C GLY A 368 -6.44 -9.64 23.76
N LYS A 369 -5.16 -9.28 23.82
CA LYS A 369 -4.64 -7.93 23.52
C LYS A 369 -3.44 -8.04 22.60
N VAL A 370 -3.28 -7.06 21.73
CA VAL A 370 -2.17 -6.98 20.80
C VAL A 370 -1.50 -5.61 20.90
N ALA A 371 -0.18 -5.59 21.04
CA ALA A 371 0.65 -4.39 20.89
C ALA A 371 1.54 -4.55 19.65
N VAL A 372 1.79 -3.45 18.94
CA VAL A 372 2.65 -3.46 17.75
C VAL A 372 3.74 -2.40 17.91
N ILE A 373 4.99 -2.78 17.65
CA ILE A 373 6.16 -1.90 17.60
C ILE A 373 6.82 -2.10 16.23
N ASP A 374 6.68 -1.11 15.34
CA ASP A 374 7.10 -1.26 13.95
C ASP A 374 7.52 0.08 13.33
N HIS A 375 8.47 0.04 12.40
CA HIS A 375 8.97 1.19 11.67
C HIS A 375 8.66 1.11 10.15
N HIS A 376 8.10 0.00 9.68
CA HIS A 376 7.77 -0.18 8.27
C HIS A 376 6.60 0.72 7.85
N ARG A 377 6.58 1.15 6.59
CA ARG A 377 5.42 1.87 6.03
C ARG A 377 4.19 0.97 6.02
N LYS A 378 3.06 1.48 6.52
CA LYS A 378 1.80 0.73 6.51
C LYS A 378 1.43 0.27 5.10
N GLY A 379 1.22 -1.04 4.97
CA GLY A 379 0.69 -1.69 3.76
C GLY A 379 -0.78 -2.10 3.94
N VAL A 380 -1.40 -2.60 2.89
CA VAL A 380 -2.73 -3.22 2.94
C VAL A 380 -2.63 -4.56 3.70
N GLY A 381 -3.63 -4.90 4.54
CA GLY A 381 -3.62 -6.13 5.35
C GLY A 381 -2.88 -6.01 6.69
N PHE A 382 -2.94 -4.84 7.28
CA PHE A 382 -2.37 -4.56 8.61
C PHE A 382 -3.20 -5.19 9.75
N ILE A 383 -2.57 -5.30 10.93
CA ILE A 383 -3.22 -5.76 12.16
C ILE A 383 -4.29 -4.73 12.56
N GLU A 384 -5.57 -5.15 12.54
CA GLU A 384 -6.69 -4.28 12.87
C GLU A 384 -6.85 -4.12 14.39
N ASN A 385 -7.15 -2.89 14.84
CA ASN A 385 -7.49 -2.55 16.22
C ASN A 385 -6.52 -3.08 17.30
N PRO A 386 -5.20 -2.93 17.16
CA PRO A 386 -4.28 -3.27 18.23
C PRO A 386 -4.52 -2.37 19.45
N THR A 387 -4.30 -2.91 20.65
CA THR A 387 -4.48 -2.19 21.91
C THR A 387 -3.45 -1.08 22.09
N LEU A 388 -2.23 -1.27 21.59
CA LEU A 388 -1.15 -0.29 21.58
C LEU A 388 -0.43 -0.32 20.23
N VAL A 389 -0.11 0.85 19.71
CA VAL A 389 0.67 1.02 18.47
C VAL A 389 1.82 1.98 18.72
N CYS A 390 3.04 1.47 18.61
CA CYS A 390 4.26 2.23 18.47
C CYS A 390 4.75 2.08 17.02
N HIS A 391 4.25 2.94 16.14
CA HIS A 391 4.57 2.88 14.72
C HIS A 391 5.19 4.20 14.27
N GLU A 392 6.46 4.15 13.87
CA GLU A 392 7.23 5.31 13.46
C GLU A 392 8.06 5.04 12.20
N PRO A 393 7.53 5.35 11.00
CA PRO A 393 8.18 5.07 9.73
C PRO A 393 9.50 5.83 9.47
N TYR A 394 9.84 6.76 10.36
CA TYR A 394 11.08 7.53 10.29
C TYR A 394 12.17 7.00 11.21
N SER A 395 11.83 6.07 12.11
CA SER A 395 12.84 5.34 12.88
C SER A 395 13.64 4.42 11.96
N SER A 396 14.92 4.25 12.28
CA SER A 396 15.78 3.39 11.46
C SER A 396 15.41 1.91 11.54
N SER A 397 14.87 1.48 12.69
CA SER A 397 14.61 0.07 13.00
C SER A 397 13.64 -0.06 14.17
N ALA A 398 13.04 -1.25 14.34
CA ALA A 398 12.25 -1.59 15.51
C ALA A 398 13.14 -1.66 16.76
N SER A 399 14.39 -2.10 16.63
CA SER A 399 15.40 -2.10 17.71
C SER A 399 15.73 -0.70 18.21
N GLU A 400 15.75 0.32 17.34
CA GLU A 400 15.86 1.74 17.77
C GLU A 400 14.69 2.12 18.67
N LEU A 401 13.45 1.85 18.21
CA LEU A 401 12.22 2.16 18.97
C LEU A 401 12.23 1.49 20.35
N VAL A 402 12.54 0.18 20.39
CA VAL A 402 12.60 -0.57 21.64
C VAL A 402 13.71 -0.05 22.56
N THR A 403 14.88 0.33 22.01
CA THR A 403 15.97 0.93 22.77
C THR A 403 15.54 2.26 23.41
N GLU A 404 14.76 3.08 22.71
CA GLU A 404 14.20 4.31 23.30
C GLU A 404 13.22 4.00 24.43
N LEU A 405 12.30 3.03 24.25
CA LEU A 405 11.36 2.65 25.30
C LEU A 405 12.08 2.16 26.56
N LEU A 406 13.13 1.35 26.41
CA LEU A 406 13.96 0.83 27.50
C LEU A 406 14.60 1.93 28.35
N GLN A 407 14.84 3.12 27.81
CA GLN A 407 15.38 4.23 28.60
C GLN A 407 14.41 4.71 29.68
N TYR A 408 13.10 4.52 29.49
CA TYR A 408 12.03 4.95 30.39
C TYR A 408 11.50 3.85 31.30
N VAL A 409 11.95 2.59 31.16
CA VAL A 409 11.47 1.45 31.93
C VAL A 409 12.56 0.99 32.93
N GLY A 410 12.16 0.70 34.16
CA GLY A 410 13.05 0.19 35.22
C GLY A 410 14.06 1.18 35.72
N THR A 411 14.96 0.70 36.59
CA THR A 411 16.08 1.45 37.17
C THR A 411 17.35 1.30 36.32
N ARG A 412 18.45 1.88 36.78
CA ARG A 412 19.75 1.77 36.10
C ARG A 412 20.28 0.33 36.05
N ASP A 413 19.96 -0.47 37.06
CA ASP A 413 20.46 -1.86 37.21
C ASP A 413 19.60 -2.86 36.40
N ASP A 414 18.39 -2.44 35.96
CA ASP A 414 17.48 -3.29 35.21
C ASP A 414 17.70 -3.26 33.69
N LYS A 415 18.66 -2.46 33.20
CA LYS A 415 18.90 -2.25 31.76
C LYS A 415 19.38 -3.55 31.08
N PRO A 416 19.32 -3.62 29.73
CA PRO A 416 19.77 -4.78 28.98
C PRO A 416 21.19 -5.19 29.37
N ASN A 417 21.42 -6.49 29.46
CA ASN A 417 22.78 -7.02 29.58
C ASN A 417 23.53 -6.84 28.26
N ARG A 418 24.82 -7.18 28.24
CA ARG A 418 25.68 -6.98 27.07
C ARG A 418 25.14 -7.67 25.83
N VAL A 419 24.73 -8.95 25.90
CA VAL A 419 24.31 -9.72 24.72
C VAL A 419 22.98 -9.21 24.18
N GLU A 420 22.04 -8.84 25.05
CA GLU A 420 20.77 -8.19 24.67
C GLU A 420 21.01 -6.83 24.01
N ALA A 421 21.95 -6.03 24.54
CA ALA A 421 22.34 -4.76 23.93
C ALA A 421 23.06 -4.95 22.58
N GLU A 422 23.87 -6.01 22.42
CA GLU A 422 24.48 -6.39 21.15
C GLU A 422 23.40 -6.80 20.13
N GLY A 423 22.36 -7.54 20.56
CA GLY A 423 21.21 -7.90 19.72
C GLY A 423 20.46 -6.68 19.18
N LEU A 424 20.09 -5.74 20.08
CA LEU A 424 19.43 -4.47 19.68
C LEU A 424 20.33 -3.66 18.72
N LEU A 425 21.63 -3.57 19.00
CA LEU A 425 22.57 -2.84 18.14
C LEU A 425 22.72 -3.51 16.77
N SER A 426 22.66 -4.84 16.71
CA SER A 426 22.70 -5.56 15.43
C SER A 426 21.49 -5.28 14.54
N GLY A 427 20.30 -5.15 15.12
CA GLY A 427 19.09 -4.73 14.40
C GLY A 427 19.25 -3.32 13.80
N ILE A 428 19.70 -2.36 14.61
CA ILE A 428 19.98 -1.00 14.11
C ILE A 428 21.03 -1.04 12.97
N MET A 429 22.11 -1.78 13.12
CA MET A 429 23.17 -1.87 12.11
C MET A 429 22.69 -2.56 10.83
N LEU A 430 21.81 -3.55 10.92
CA LEU A 430 21.22 -4.22 9.76
C LEU A 430 20.44 -3.23 8.90
N ASP A 431 19.47 -2.55 9.47
CA ASP A 431 18.53 -1.69 8.75
C ASP A 431 19.15 -0.38 8.27
N THR A 432 20.15 0.11 9.01
CA THR A 432 20.91 1.31 8.62
C THR A 432 22.08 1.01 7.67
N ARG A 433 22.36 -0.27 7.38
CA ARG A 433 23.58 -0.67 6.68
C ARG A 433 24.83 -0.03 7.30
N ASP A 434 25.11 -0.40 8.53
CA ASP A 434 26.24 0.16 9.29
C ASP A 434 26.17 1.71 9.36
N PHE A 435 25.01 2.27 9.72
CA PHE A 435 24.75 3.72 9.87
C PHE A 435 24.91 4.52 8.56
N THR A 436 24.72 3.89 7.40
CA THR A 436 24.83 4.55 6.09
C THR A 436 23.48 5.05 5.58
N LEU A 437 22.39 4.32 5.84
CA LEU A 437 21.04 4.65 5.37
C LEU A 437 20.09 4.86 6.55
N HIS A 438 19.06 5.69 6.34
CA HIS A 438 17.98 5.93 7.32
C HIS A 438 18.48 6.25 8.74
N THR A 439 19.65 6.88 8.86
CA THR A 439 20.33 7.14 10.12
C THR A 439 20.10 8.58 10.53
N GLY A 440 19.34 8.79 11.61
CA GLY A 440 19.09 10.08 12.21
C GLY A 440 19.83 10.28 13.53
N VAL A 441 19.56 11.40 14.19
CA VAL A 441 20.15 11.70 15.51
C VAL A 441 19.68 10.68 16.55
N ARG A 442 18.41 10.26 16.50
CA ARG A 442 17.82 9.25 17.39
C ARG A 442 18.55 7.89 17.27
N THR A 443 18.90 7.51 16.05
CA THR A 443 19.64 6.27 15.79
C THR A 443 21.00 6.28 16.50
N PHE A 444 21.74 7.39 16.44
CA PHE A 444 23.01 7.54 17.17
C PHE A 444 22.80 7.63 18.69
N GLU A 445 21.74 8.28 19.18
CA GLU A 445 21.39 8.31 20.60
C GLU A 445 21.07 6.90 21.12
N ALA A 446 20.32 6.08 20.36
CA ALA A 446 20.03 4.69 20.68
C ALA A 446 21.31 3.84 20.69
N ALA A 447 22.14 3.93 19.65
CA ALA A 447 23.42 3.22 19.60
C ALA A 447 24.34 3.61 20.75
N ALA A 448 24.41 4.89 21.13
CA ALA A 448 25.16 5.36 22.29
C ALA A 448 24.60 4.81 23.61
N ALA A 449 23.27 4.66 23.74
CA ALA A 449 22.65 4.02 24.90
C ALA A 449 23.04 2.54 25.00
N LEU A 450 22.95 1.80 23.90
CA LEU A 450 23.35 0.39 23.85
C LEU A 450 24.84 0.19 24.14
N ARG A 451 25.68 1.09 23.67
CA ARG A 451 27.11 1.10 24.03
C ARG A 451 27.33 1.29 25.53
N ARG A 452 26.55 2.15 26.19
CA ARG A 452 26.57 2.32 27.67
C ARG A 452 26.07 1.07 28.40
N TYR A 453 25.17 0.28 27.81
CA TYR A 453 24.73 -1.01 28.35
C TYR A 453 25.74 -2.15 28.11
N GLY A 454 26.86 -1.87 27.44
CA GLY A 454 27.98 -2.78 27.29
C GLY A 454 28.08 -3.47 25.92
N ALA A 455 27.25 -3.08 24.93
CA ALA A 455 27.38 -3.63 23.59
C ALA A 455 28.77 -3.35 23.00
N GLU A 456 29.39 -4.37 22.42
CA GLU A 456 30.71 -4.30 21.77
C GLU A 456 30.52 -4.42 20.26
N THR A 457 30.90 -3.38 19.51
CA THR A 457 30.70 -3.33 18.05
C THR A 457 31.41 -4.44 17.29
N GLU A 458 32.55 -4.92 17.77
CA GLU A 458 33.26 -6.06 17.19
C GLU A 458 32.45 -7.35 17.29
N ARG A 459 31.79 -7.59 18.44
CA ARG A 459 30.91 -8.75 18.63
C ARG A 459 29.63 -8.64 17.80
N VAL A 460 29.07 -7.43 17.74
CA VAL A 460 27.92 -7.17 16.85
C VAL A 460 28.29 -7.48 15.41
N ARG A 461 29.49 -7.09 14.97
CA ARG A 461 29.97 -7.40 13.62
C ARG A 461 30.05 -8.91 13.35
N GLN A 462 30.44 -9.72 14.34
CA GLN A 462 30.47 -11.18 14.22
C GLN A 462 29.10 -11.81 14.00
N LEU A 463 27.99 -11.13 14.40
CA LEU A 463 26.63 -11.61 14.12
C LEU A 463 26.29 -11.57 12.62
N PHE A 464 27.04 -10.80 11.83
CA PHE A 464 26.91 -10.69 10.38
C PHE A 464 27.88 -11.57 9.61
N ASP A 465 28.68 -12.40 10.31
CA ASP A 465 29.60 -13.31 9.66
C ASP A 465 28.85 -14.30 8.77
N VAL A 466 29.38 -14.51 7.58
CA VAL A 466 28.81 -15.40 6.57
C VAL A 466 29.69 -16.64 6.41
N THR A 467 29.09 -17.77 6.06
CA THR A 467 29.85 -18.99 5.74
C THR A 467 30.59 -18.85 4.41
N MET A 468 31.61 -19.64 4.19
CA MET A 468 32.32 -19.68 2.91
C MET A 468 31.38 -20.05 1.75
N VAL A 469 30.35 -20.85 2.01
CA VAL A 469 29.32 -21.23 1.01
C VAL A 469 28.50 -20.01 0.61
N GLU A 470 28.02 -19.23 1.59
CA GLU A 470 27.28 -17.97 1.34
C GLU A 470 28.17 -16.94 0.65
N TYR A 471 29.40 -16.77 1.11
CA TYR A 471 30.36 -15.85 0.49
C TYR A 471 30.61 -16.19 -0.98
N ASN A 472 30.87 -17.47 -1.32
CA ASN A 472 31.08 -17.89 -2.69
C ASN A 472 29.84 -17.73 -3.56
N ALA A 473 28.64 -18.03 -3.04
CA ALA A 473 27.39 -17.82 -3.74
C ALA A 473 27.15 -16.32 -4.03
N LYS A 474 27.41 -15.46 -3.04
CA LYS A 474 27.33 -14.01 -3.20
C LYS A 474 28.32 -13.49 -4.24
N ALA A 475 29.60 -13.90 -4.14
CA ALA A 475 30.64 -13.48 -5.07
C ALA A 475 30.30 -13.85 -6.52
N ALA A 476 29.84 -15.10 -6.75
CA ALA A 476 29.41 -15.54 -8.08
C ALA A 476 28.24 -14.70 -8.66
N LEU A 477 27.28 -14.32 -7.81
CA LEU A 477 26.17 -13.46 -8.23
C LEU A 477 26.65 -12.03 -8.56
N VAL A 478 27.59 -11.49 -7.79
CA VAL A 478 28.16 -10.16 -8.06
C VAL A 478 28.96 -10.17 -9.36
N GLU A 479 29.80 -11.21 -9.60
CA GLU A 479 30.58 -11.35 -10.82
C GLU A 479 29.70 -11.49 -12.08
N ALA A 480 28.56 -12.19 -11.98
CA ALA A 480 27.62 -12.39 -13.08
C ALA A 480 26.82 -11.14 -13.46
N ALA A 481 26.99 -10.03 -12.74
CA ALA A 481 26.20 -8.81 -12.94
C ALA A 481 26.59 -8.10 -14.23
N GLN A 482 25.60 -7.58 -14.95
CA GLN A 482 25.76 -6.76 -16.15
C GLN A 482 25.07 -5.42 -15.99
N MET A 483 25.74 -4.37 -16.46
CA MET A 483 25.19 -3.01 -16.42
C MET A 483 24.13 -2.81 -17.49
N TYR A 484 23.00 -2.20 -17.11
CA TYR A 484 21.92 -1.83 -18.01
C TYR A 484 21.27 -0.51 -17.57
N LYS A 485 21.52 0.58 -18.30
CA LYS A 485 20.94 1.91 -18.05
C LYS A 485 21.07 2.39 -16.59
N GLY A 486 22.27 2.29 -15.99
CA GLY A 486 22.51 2.67 -14.60
C GLY A 486 21.97 1.65 -13.57
N CYS A 487 21.52 0.49 -14.00
CA CYS A 487 21.13 -0.61 -13.16
C CYS A 487 22.10 -1.79 -13.33
N ALA A 488 22.39 -2.51 -12.25
CA ALA A 488 23.12 -3.78 -12.31
C ALA A 488 22.12 -4.95 -12.29
N ILE A 489 22.20 -5.84 -13.28
CA ILE A 489 21.32 -7.00 -13.38
C ILE A 489 22.18 -8.26 -13.33
N SER A 490 22.03 -9.05 -12.28
CA SER A 490 22.67 -10.36 -12.12
C SER A 490 21.64 -11.46 -12.29
N VAL A 491 22.03 -12.54 -12.96
CA VAL A 491 21.22 -13.77 -13.02
C VAL A 491 22.09 -14.96 -12.64
N GLY A 492 21.55 -15.84 -11.81
CA GLY A 492 22.23 -17.04 -11.32
C GLY A 492 21.35 -18.27 -11.37
N GLY A 493 21.99 -19.44 -11.28
CA GLY A 493 21.33 -20.73 -11.13
C GLY A 493 20.65 -20.86 -9.76
N GLU A 494 20.33 -22.11 -9.41
CA GLU A 494 19.75 -22.42 -8.11
C GLU A 494 20.78 -22.19 -7.00
N VAL A 495 20.35 -21.46 -5.98
CA VAL A 495 21.18 -21.17 -4.79
C VAL A 495 20.78 -22.13 -3.68
N ALA A 496 21.76 -22.73 -3.04
CA ALA A 496 21.55 -23.66 -1.91
C ALA A 496 20.68 -22.99 -0.83
N PRO A 497 19.82 -23.75 -0.13
CA PRO A 497 18.94 -23.20 0.91
C PRO A 497 19.68 -22.37 1.96
N GLU A 498 20.89 -22.82 2.33
CA GLU A 498 21.78 -22.19 3.32
C GLU A 498 22.31 -20.83 2.81
N ALA A 499 22.40 -20.65 1.49
CA ALA A 499 22.95 -19.44 0.87
C ALA A 499 21.87 -18.49 0.32
N ARG A 500 20.60 -18.64 0.70
CA ARG A 500 19.49 -17.76 0.21
C ARG A 500 19.69 -16.29 0.57
N VAL A 501 20.31 -16.02 1.71
CA VAL A 501 20.64 -14.66 2.16
C VAL A 501 21.64 -13.98 1.20
N ALA A 502 22.51 -14.76 0.56
CA ALA A 502 23.49 -14.26 -0.40
C ALA A 502 22.87 -13.50 -1.58
N VAL A 503 21.64 -13.82 -1.98
CA VAL A 503 20.93 -13.14 -3.08
C VAL A 503 20.63 -11.67 -2.73
N ALA A 504 20.11 -11.43 -1.53
CA ALA A 504 19.84 -10.09 -1.05
C ALA A 504 21.14 -9.31 -0.76
N GLN A 505 22.14 -9.98 -0.22
CA GLN A 505 23.48 -9.40 0.01
C GLN A 505 24.17 -9.04 -1.31
N ALA A 506 24.13 -9.89 -2.33
CA ALA A 506 24.65 -9.57 -3.66
C ALA A 506 23.97 -8.34 -4.27
N ALA A 507 22.65 -8.22 -4.13
CA ALA A 507 21.93 -7.03 -4.58
C ALA A 507 22.37 -5.75 -3.83
N ASN A 508 22.69 -5.85 -2.55
CA ASN A 508 23.24 -4.73 -1.79
C ASN A 508 24.69 -4.40 -2.21
N ASP A 509 25.55 -5.41 -2.39
CA ASP A 509 26.94 -5.19 -2.78
C ASP A 509 27.04 -4.53 -4.17
N LEU A 510 26.17 -4.89 -5.10
CA LEU A 510 26.09 -4.26 -6.44
C LEU A 510 25.81 -2.76 -6.38
N LEU A 511 25.10 -2.26 -5.35
CA LEU A 511 24.84 -0.82 -5.16
C LEU A 511 26.10 -0.05 -4.72
N THR A 512 27.16 -0.72 -4.26
CA THR A 512 28.42 -0.07 -3.90
C THR A 512 29.28 0.24 -5.13
N ILE A 513 28.90 -0.29 -6.30
CA ILE A 513 29.64 -0.08 -7.56
C ILE A 513 29.29 1.28 -8.14
N GLN A 514 30.29 2.04 -8.50
CA GLN A 514 30.11 3.37 -9.09
C GLN A 514 29.24 3.33 -10.36
N GLY A 515 28.22 4.18 -10.41
CA GLY A 515 27.29 4.27 -11.55
C GLY A 515 26.12 3.29 -11.49
N VAL A 516 25.93 2.59 -10.37
CA VAL A 516 24.77 1.73 -10.12
C VAL A 516 23.76 2.47 -9.24
N ASP A 517 22.60 2.83 -9.81
CA ASP A 517 21.47 3.46 -9.11
C ASP A 517 20.53 2.41 -8.49
N ALA A 518 20.43 1.25 -9.13
CA ALA A 518 19.61 0.13 -8.70
C ALA A 518 20.24 -1.22 -9.10
N SER A 519 19.95 -2.27 -8.34
CA SER A 519 20.42 -3.63 -8.60
C SER A 519 19.27 -4.62 -8.59
N PHE A 520 19.37 -5.63 -9.45
CA PHE A 520 18.39 -6.71 -9.60
C PHE A 520 19.13 -8.04 -9.65
N VAL A 521 18.92 -8.89 -8.68
CA VAL A 521 19.54 -10.23 -8.63
C VAL A 521 18.43 -11.26 -8.76
N ALA A 522 18.49 -12.04 -9.83
CA ALA A 522 17.51 -13.05 -10.20
C ALA A 522 18.14 -14.45 -10.10
N VAL A 523 17.54 -15.34 -9.32
CA VAL A 523 18.05 -16.70 -9.12
C VAL A 523 16.97 -17.74 -9.38
N GLN A 524 17.37 -18.90 -9.91
CA GLN A 524 16.47 -20.02 -10.11
C GLN A 524 15.88 -20.48 -8.77
N ALA A 525 14.58 -20.75 -8.74
CA ALA A 525 13.86 -21.28 -7.59
C ALA A 525 12.83 -22.30 -8.09
N GLY A 526 13.21 -23.58 -8.10
CA GLY A 526 12.40 -24.64 -8.69
C GLY A 526 12.10 -24.37 -10.18
N THR A 527 10.81 -24.27 -10.56
CA THR A 527 10.39 -23.99 -11.96
C THR A 527 10.30 -22.49 -12.27
N GLY A 528 10.66 -21.62 -11.35
CA GLY A 528 10.56 -20.17 -11.52
C GLY A 528 11.83 -19.44 -11.10
N VAL A 529 11.77 -18.12 -11.05
CA VAL A 529 12.88 -17.24 -10.70
C VAL A 529 12.44 -16.28 -9.60
N ASN A 530 13.22 -16.19 -8.53
CA ASN A 530 13.08 -15.19 -7.50
C ASN A 530 14.00 -13.99 -7.81
N ILE A 531 13.45 -12.78 -7.71
CA ILE A 531 14.17 -11.54 -7.99
C ILE A 531 14.24 -10.74 -6.70
N SER A 532 15.43 -10.32 -6.32
CA SER A 532 15.68 -9.32 -5.27
C SER A 532 16.14 -8.01 -5.92
N ALA A 533 15.45 -6.92 -5.61
CA ALA A 533 15.76 -5.61 -6.15
C ALA A 533 16.11 -4.62 -5.04
N ARG A 534 17.11 -3.79 -5.28
CA ARG A 534 17.61 -2.76 -4.36
C ARG A 534 17.88 -1.45 -5.09
N SER A 535 17.80 -0.32 -4.37
CA SER A 535 18.09 1.02 -4.92
C SER A 535 18.61 1.95 -3.81
N LEU A 536 19.36 2.96 -4.22
CA LEU A 536 19.76 4.09 -3.36
C LEU A 536 18.71 5.22 -3.29
N GLY A 537 17.50 4.99 -3.88
CA GLY A 537 16.38 5.94 -3.86
C GLY A 537 16.15 6.68 -5.18
N ALA A 538 17.15 6.82 -6.05
CA ALA A 538 17.00 7.45 -7.37
C ALA A 538 16.09 6.65 -8.33
N VAL A 539 16.04 5.34 -8.19
CA VAL A 539 15.16 4.42 -8.93
C VAL A 539 14.17 3.80 -7.96
N ASN A 540 12.89 3.91 -8.24
CA ASN A 540 11.86 3.24 -7.43
C ASN A 540 11.71 1.78 -7.88
N VAL A 541 12.39 0.87 -7.17
CA VAL A 541 12.37 -0.57 -7.50
C VAL A 541 11.03 -1.22 -7.19
N GLN A 542 10.20 -0.63 -6.32
CA GLN A 542 8.84 -1.12 -6.04
C GLN A 542 7.99 -1.12 -7.32
N VAL A 543 7.93 0.01 -8.02
CA VAL A 543 7.14 0.16 -9.26
C VAL A 543 7.60 -0.84 -10.32
N ILE A 544 8.92 -1.05 -10.43
CA ILE A 544 9.48 -2.02 -11.37
C ILE A 544 9.07 -3.44 -11.00
N MET A 545 9.15 -3.82 -9.73
CA MET A 545 8.78 -5.16 -9.26
C MET A 545 7.27 -5.41 -9.31
N GLU A 546 6.44 -4.40 -9.03
CA GLU A 546 4.98 -4.48 -9.17
C GLU A 546 4.56 -4.77 -10.63
N SER A 547 5.24 -4.20 -11.62
CA SER A 547 5.01 -4.52 -13.05
C SER A 547 5.35 -5.98 -13.40
N LEU A 548 6.14 -6.64 -12.58
CA LEU A 548 6.49 -8.06 -12.69
C LEU A 548 5.65 -8.97 -11.77
N GLY A 549 4.61 -8.42 -11.13
CA GLY A 549 3.74 -9.15 -10.20
C GLY A 549 4.31 -9.34 -8.81
N GLY A 550 5.32 -8.57 -8.46
CA GLY A 550 5.95 -8.52 -7.14
C GLY A 550 5.51 -7.32 -6.31
N GLY A 551 6.34 -6.89 -5.36
CA GLY A 551 6.08 -5.74 -4.50
C GLY A 551 7.26 -5.41 -3.60
N GLY A 552 7.09 -4.42 -2.74
CA GLY A 552 8.12 -3.99 -1.78
C GLY A 552 8.04 -2.50 -1.48
N HIS A 553 9.20 -1.89 -1.30
CA HIS A 553 9.38 -0.47 -1.03
C HIS A 553 10.22 0.19 -2.14
N GLN A 554 10.29 1.53 -2.11
CA GLN A 554 11.05 2.31 -3.09
C GLN A 554 12.50 1.82 -3.26
N THR A 555 13.16 1.45 -2.16
CA THR A 555 14.57 1.06 -2.13
C THR A 555 14.79 -0.44 -2.06
N MET A 556 13.78 -1.21 -1.69
CA MET A 556 13.84 -2.68 -1.55
C MET A 556 12.54 -3.30 -2.07
N ALA A 557 12.64 -4.20 -3.04
CA ALA A 557 11.48 -4.90 -3.58
C ALA A 557 11.87 -6.31 -4.05
N ALA A 558 10.88 -7.16 -4.25
CA ALA A 558 11.07 -8.52 -4.72
C ALA A 558 9.95 -8.95 -5.67
N ALA A 559 10.23 -9.90 -6.55
CA ALA A 559 9.23 -10.53 -7.40
C ALA A 559 9.53 -12.02 -7.57
N GLN A 560 8.50 -12.80 -7.83
CA GLN A 560 8.63 -14.21 -8.18
C GLN A 560 7.98 -14.47 -9.53
N LEU A 561 8.78 -14.89 -10.51
CA LEU A 561 8.30 -15.24 -11.84
C LEU A 561 8.18 -16.76 -11.94
N LYS A 562 7.00 -17.24 -12.30
CA LYS A 562 6.71 -18.68 -12.46
C LYS A 562 7.03 -19.13 -13.87
N HIS A 563 7.52 -20.39 -14.02
CA HIS A 563 7.76 -21.05 -15.29
C HIS A 563 8.65 -20.26 -16.26
N ILE A 564 9.77 -19.72 -15.76
CA ILE A 564 10.71 -18.91 -16.54
C ILE A 564 12.15 -19.27 -16.18
N THR A 565 13.07 -19.11 -17.13
CA THR A 565 14.51 -19.25 -16.89
C THR A 565 15.12 -17.92 -16.40
N PRO A 566 16.32 -17.96 -15.75
CA PRO A 566 17.01 -16.75 -15.32
C PRO A 566 17.31 -15.77 -16.46
N GLU A 567 17.68 -16.27 -17.65
CA GLU A 567 17.97 -15.43 -18.82
C GLU A 567 16.71 -14.72 -19.33
N ALA A 568 15.58 -15.42 -19.37
CA ALA A 568 14.31 -14.82 -19.73
C ALA A 568 13.81 -13.82 -18.68
N ALA A 569 14.13 -14.06 -17.40
CA ALA A 569 13.87 -13.09 -16.33
C ALA A 569 14.70 -11.81 -16.51
N ARG A 570 15.97 -11.89 -16.94
CA ARG A 570 16.79 -10.74 -17.29
C ARG A 570 16.09 -9.86 -18.33
N ALA A 571 15.60 -10.45 -19.41
CA ALA A 571 14.91 -9.70 -20.48
C ALA A 571 13.64 -9.01 -19.95
N ARG A 572 12.87 -9.67 -19.07
CA ARG A 572 11.71 -9.03 -18.43
C ARG A 572 12.07 -7.88 -17.50
N ILE A 573 13.15 -8.01 -16.72
CA ILE A 573 13.66 -6.93 -15.87
C ILE A 573 14.07 -5.74 -16.74
N GLN A 574 14.78 -5.96 -17.85
CA GLN A 574 15.17 -4.89 -18.78
C GLN A 574 13.95 -4.16 -19.36
N THR A 575 12.92 -4.91 -19.78
CA THR A 575 11.67 -4.33 -20.28
C THR A 575 10.96 -3.50 -19.20
N ALA A 576 10.90 -3.99 -17.97
CA ALA A 576 10.29 -3.27 -16.85
C ALA A 576 11.05 -1.96 -16.51
N ILE A 577 12.39 -1.99 -16.56
CA ILE A 577 13.23 -0.79 -16.39
C ILE A 577 12.94 0.22 -17.51
N ASP A 578 12.79 -0.23 -18.75
CA ASP A 578 12.50 0.65 -19.89
C ASP A 578 11.14 1.33 -19.75
N GLN A 579 10.10 0.58 -19.40
CA GLN A 579 8.76 1.11 -19.14
C GLN A 579 8.77 2.13 -17.99
N TYR A 580 9.47 1.83 -16.91
CA TYR A 580 9.63 2.75 -15.79
C TYR A 580 10.32 4.06 -16.23
N ARG A 581 11.43 4.00 -16.97
CA ARG A 581 12.14 5.19 -17.46
C ARG A 581 11.33 6.00 -18.48
N GLU A 582 10.52 5.36 -19.31
CA GLU A 582 9.61 6.04 -20.23
C GLU A 582 8.48 6.78 -19.48
N SER A 583 7.93 6.17 -18.44
CA SER A 583 6.92 6.81 -17.60
C SER A 583 7.47 8.06 -16.89
N GLN A 584 8.71 8.00 -16.40
CA GLN A 584 9.39 9.13 -15.78
C GLN A 584 9.65 10.28 -16.76
N LYS A 585 10.00 10.00 -18.01
CA LYS A 585 10.19 11.03 -19.06
C LYS A 585 8.88 11.74 -19.42
N LYS A 586 7.74 11.04 -19.37
CA LYS A 586 6.42 11.64 -19.62
C LYS A 586 5.92 12.49 -18.46
N SER A 587 6.41 12.25 -17.25
CA SER A 587 6.03 12.98 -16.02
C SER A 587 6.94 14.19 -15.73
N ALA A 588 8.08 14.31 -16.42
CA ALA A 588 8.94 15.48 -16.29
C ALA A 588 8.34 16.65 -17.11
N PRO A 589 8.08 17.83 -16.49
CA PRO A 589 7.63 18.99 -17.23
C PRO A 589 8.70 19.39 -18.25
N ASP A 590 8.25 19.73 -19.46
CA ASP A 590 9.09 20.22 -20.57
C ASP A 590 9.85 21.50 -20.14
N THR A 591 11.02 21.33 -19.57
CA THR A 591 11.95 22.44 -19.32
C THR A 591 12.73 22.71 -20.60
N LYS A 592 12.01 23.19 -21.61
CA LYS A 592 12.61 23.92 -22.76
C LYS A 592 11.66 25.05 -23.15
N LYS A 593 11.83 26.20 -22.47
CA LYS A 593 11.93 27.54 -23.12
C LYS A 593 12.25 28.59 -22.05
#